data_1a10999564a60ea2ae6d8ed79261b722
#
_entry.id   1a10999564a60ea2ae6d8ed79261b722
#
_cell.length_a   1.000
_cell.length_b   1.000
_cell.length_c   1.000
_cell.angle_alpha   90.00
_cell.angle_beta   90.00
_cell.angle_gamma   90.00
#
_symmetry.space_group_name_H-M   'P 1'
#
loop_
_entity.id
_entity.type
_entity.pdbx_description
1 polymer ?
#
loop_
_entity_poly.entity_id
_entity_poly.type
_entity_poly.pdbx_seq_one_letter_code
_entity_poly.pdbx_strand_id
1 'polypeptide(L)'
;LDPIFIFPLKMGVVGAGIATVIGQVAAGCLALLYLRRLKTVHIRREDLRPTRKLTCRILALGFPSLLTQMLSALVQITLNNLMRAYGAATVYGSDIALSVYGMMMKVYQIAHSMFVGVSSAIQPINGYNFGANHYARVQKTFHIASLIAVGISVVWFLIFMVFPRQ
;
A
#
# COMPACT_ATOMS: atom_id res chain seq x y z
N LEU A 1 -4.47 14.88 10.35
CA LEU A 1 -4.91 14.84 11.77
C LEU A 1 -3.72 14.72 12.72
N ASP A 2 -2.71 13.90 12.41
CA ASP A 2 -1.53 13.66 13.27
C ASP A 2 -0.83 14.95 13.75
N PRO A 3 -0.53 15.97 12.87
CA PRO A 3 0.11 17.19 13.31
C PRO A 3 -0.71 17.97 14.34
N ILE A 4 -2.05 17.90 14.27
CA ILE A 4 -2.94 18.61 15.18
C ILE A 4 -2.95 17.99 16.56
N PHE A 5 -2.92 16.66 16.65
CA PHE A 5 -2.93 15.94 17.93
C PHE A 5 -1.55 15.91 18.60
N ILE A 6 -0.47 15.89 17.80
CA ILE A 6 0.91 15.84 18.32
C ILE A 6 1.35 17.21 18.83
N PHE A 7 1.19 18.28 18.03
CA PHE A 7 1.76 19.60 18.35
C PHE A 7 0.84 20.46 19.23
N PRO A 8 -0.39 20.81 18.84
CA PRO A 8 -1.25 21.67 19.66
C PRO A 8 -1.74 21.01 20.94
N LEU A 9 -2.11 19.74 20.88
CA LEU A 9 -2.67 19.00 22.02
C LEU A 9 -1.60 18.30 22.89
N LYS A 10 -0.31 18.34 22.48
CA LYS A 10 0.83 17.76 23.19
C LYS A 10 0.62 16.28 23.62
N MET A 11 -0.20 15.53 22.90
CA MET A 11 -0.53 14.13 23.24
C MET A 11 0.55 13.12 22.80
N GLY A 12 1.60 13.55 22.10
CA GLY A 12 2.70 12.69 21.68
C GLY A 12 2.23 11.47 20.85
N VAL A 13 2.76 10.28 21.18
CA VAL A 13 2.47 9.03 20.47
C VAL A 13 1.00 8.61 20.60
N VAL A 14 0.36 8.87 21.75
CA VAL A 14 -1.05 8.57 21.96
C VAL A 14 -1.93 9.40 21.03
N GLY A 15 -1.58 10.68 20.82
CA GLY A 15 -2.29 11.55 19.87
C GLY A 15 -2.23 11.05 18.44
N ALA A 16 -1.08 10.52 17.99
CA ALA A 16 -0.94 9.91 16.67
C ALA A 16 -1.84 8.66 16.52
N GLY A 17 -1.92 7.82 17.55
CA GLY A 17 -2.80 6.65 17.58
C GLY A 17 -4.28 7.03 17.45
N ILE A 18 -4.74 8.02 18.23
CA ILE A 18 -6.13 8.52 18.18
C ILE A 18 -6.44 9.13 16.81
N ALA A 19 -5.54 9.93 16.26
CA ALA A 19 -5.71 10.54 14.94
C ALA A 19 -5.87 9.49 13.84
N THR A 20 -5.09 8.40 13.89
CA THR A 20 -5.19 7.27 12.97
C THR A 20 -6.55 6.57 13.08
N VAL A 21 -7.02 6.28 14.30
CA VAL A 21 -8.33 5.65 14.52
C VAL A 21 -9.47 6.52 14.02
N ILE A 22 -9.45 7.82 14.32
CA ILE A 22 -10.46 8.78 13.82
C ILE A 22 -10.46 8.80 12.29
N GLY A 23 -9.27 8.83 11.66
CA GLY A 23 -9.14 8.79 10.21
C GLY A 23 -9.75 7.52 9.59
N GLN A 24 -9.50 6.37 10.18
CA GLN A 24 -10.05 5.09 9.73
C GLN A 24 -11.56 5.01 9.90
N VAL A 25 -12.09 5.45 11.04
CA VAL A 25 -13.54 5.51 11.29
C VAL A 25 -14.23 6.45 10.32
N ALA A 26 -13.67 7.65 10.11
CA ALA A 26 -14.21 8.61 9.14
C ALA A 26 -14.22 8.06 7.71
N ALA A 27 -13.14 7.42 7.27
CA ALA A 27 -13.05 6.77 5.97
C ALA A 27 -14.09 5.63 5.83
N GLY A 28 -14.25 4.82 6.87
CA GLY A 28 -15.28 3.77 6.92
C GLY A 28 -16.70 4.32 6.81
N CYS A 29 -17.01 5.38 7.55
CA CYS A 29 -18.32 6.05 7.48
C CYS A 29 -18.58 6.63 6.08
N LEU A 30 -17.59 7.30 5.47
CA LEU A 30 -17.71 7.83 4.12
C LEU A 30 -17.93 6.72 3.09
N ALA A 31 -17.21 5.60 3.20
CA ALA A 31 -17.39 4.45 2.33
C ALA A 31 -18.81 3.85 2.46
N LEU A 32 -19.33 3.72 3.68
CA LEU A 32 -20.70 3.24 3.93
C LEU A 32 -21.76 4.20 3.37
N LEU A 33 -21.56 5.52 3.53
CA LEU A 33 -22.45 6.53 2.96
C LEU A 33 -22.41 6.49 1.42
N TYR A 34 -21.24 6.29 0.83
CA TYR A 34 -21.12 6.13 -0.62
C TYR A 34 -21.84 4.87 -1.11
N LEU A 35 -21.67 3.73 -0.43
CA LEU A 35 -22.37 2.49 -0.75
C LEU A 35 -23.91 2.65 -0.72
N ARG A 36 -24.43 3.40 0.24
CA ARG A 36 -25.88 3.71 0.31
C ARG A 36 -26.39 4.57 -0.84
N ARG A 37 -25.52 5.40 -1.45
CA ARG A 37 -25.85 6.28 -2.58
C ARG A 37 -25.60 5.67 -3.95
N LEU A 38 -25.07 4.45 -4.02
CA LEU A 38 -24.87 3.73 -5.28
C LEU A 38 -26.22 3.49 -5.97
N LYS A 39 -26.44 4.19 -7.08
CA LYS A 39 -27.62 4.02 -7.93
C LYS A 39 -27.56 2.77 -8.83
N THR A 40 -26.35 2.24 -9.03
CA THR A 40 -26.07 1.16 -9.98
C THR A 40 -26.27 -0.23 -9.40
N VAL A 41 -26.16 -0.39 -8.08
CA VAL A 41 -26.27 -1.68 -7.40
C VAL A 41 -27.24 -1.54 -6.23
N HIS A 42 -28.36 -2.25 -6.28
CA HIS A 42 -29.32 -2.33 -5.18
C HIS A 42 -28.92 -3.50 -4.29
N ILE A 43 -28.32 -3.20 -3.16
CA ILE A 43 -27.95 -4.21 -2.16
C ILE A 43 -29.23 -4.64 -1.43
N ARG A 44 -29.69 -5.86 -1.67
CA ARG A 44 -30.79 -6.48 -0.93
C ARG A 44 -30.27 -7.17 0.32
N ARG A 45 -31.09 -7.28 1.36
CA ARG A 45 -30.72 -8.01 2.56
C ARG A 45 -30.36 -9.48 2.30
N GLU A 46 -30.90 -10.05 1.23
CA GLU A 46 -30.61 -11.42 0.78
C GLU A 46 -29.17 -11.55 0.25
N ASP A 47 -28.62 -10.50 -0.35
CA ASP A 47 -27.25 -10.46 -0.88
C ASP A 47 -26.19 -10.44 0.22
N LEU A 48 -26.57 -10.08 1.44
CA LEU A 48 -25.70 -10.08 2.62
C LEU A 48 -25.50 -11.48 3.22
N ARG A 49 -26.21 -12.49 2.73
CA ARG A 49 -26.01 -13.87 3.22
C ARG A 49 -24.81 -14.50 2.53
N PRO A 50 -23.77 -14.88 3.29
CA PRO A 50 -22.58 -15.50 2.71
C PRO A 50 -22.93 -16.88 2.13
N THR A 51 -22.83 -17.03 0.83
CA THR A 51 -22.95 -18.33 0.17
C THR A 51 -21.59 -19.02 0.20
N ARG A 52 -21.49 -20.25 0.68
CA ARG A 52 -20.24 -21.02 0.81
C ARG A 52 -19.40 -20.98 -0.47
N LYS A 53 -20.03 -21.14 -1.63
CA LYS A 53 -19.36 -21.11 -2.95
C LYS A 53 -18.70 -19.75 -3.23
N LEU A 54 -19.40 -18.65 -2.94
CA LEU A 54 -18.89 -17.29 -3.14
C LEU A 54 -17.78 -16.97 -2.16
N THR A 55 -17.96 -17.33 -0.89
CA THR A 55 -16.95 -17.12 0.16
C THR A 55 -15.66 -17.86 -0.15
N CYS A 56 -15.71 -19.14 -0.54
CA CYS A 56 -14.53 -19.90 -0.94
C CYS A 56 -13.81 -19.28 -2.14
N ARG A 57 -14.57 -18.75 -3.12
CA ARG A 57 -13.99 -18.09 -4.28
C ARG A 57 -13.29 -16.78 -3.92
N ILE A 58 -13.87 -15.99 -3.03
CA ILE A 58 -13.27 -14.74 -2.51
C ILE A 58 -12.00 -15.07 -1.74
N LEU A 59 -12.03 -16.07 -0.85
CA LEU A 59 -10.87 -16.50 -0.09
C LEU A 59 -9.74 -17.01 -0.99
N ALA A 60 -10.07 -17.80 -2.00
CA ALA A 60 -9.08 -18.32 -2.97
C ALA A 60 -8.41 -17.19 -3.76
N LEU A 61 -9.16 -16.14 -4.13
CA LEU A 61 -8.60 -14.97 -4.82
C LEU A 61 -7.78 -14.07 -3.88
N GLY A 62 -8.13 -14.01 -2.60
CA GLY A 62 -7.39 -13.24 -1.59
C GLY A 62 -6.14 -13.94 -1.05
N PHE A 63 -6.07 -15.27 -1.17
CA PHE A 63 -4.98 -16.07 -0.58
C PHE A 63 -3.58 -15.69 -1.08
N PRO A 64 -3.33 -15.45 -2.39
CA PRO A 64 -2.02 -14.99 -2.86
C PRO A 64 -1.61 -13.65 -2.24
N SER A 65 -2.55 -12.71 -2.10
CA SER A 65 -2.28 -11.41 -1.48
C SER A 65 -1.94 -11.56 0.00
N LEU A 66 -2.65 -12.44 0.71
CA LEU A 66 -2.37 -12.76 2.11
C LEU A 66 -0.95 -13.33 2.27
N LEU A 67 -0.56 -14.31 1.43
CA LEU A 67 0.78 -14.87 1.47
C LEU A 67 1.86 -13.81 1.21
N THR A 68 1.65 -12.94 0.23
CA THR A 68 2.60 -11.86 -0.07
C THR A 68 2.77 -10.93 1.12
N GLN A 69 1.69 -10.55 1.79
CA GLN A 69 1.74 -9.69 2.97
C GLN A 69 2.40 -10.37 4.17
N MET A 70 2.13 -11.66 4.39
CA MET A 70 2.79 -12.43 5.46
C MET A 70 4.30 -12.54 5.20
N LEU A 71 4.71 -12.86 3.98
CA LEU A 71 6.13 -12.95 3.62
C LEU A 71 6.82 -11.59 3.77
N SER A 72 6.17 -10.50 3.34
CA SER A 72 6.70 -9.13 3.53
C SER A 72 6.88 -8.80 5.01
N ALA A 73 5.93 -9.16 5.86
CA ALA A 73 6.04 -8.96 7.30
C ALA A 73 7.19 -9.77 7.92
N LEU A 74 7.35 -11.04 7.51
CA LEU A 74 8.46 -11.89 7.97
C LEU A 74 9.82 -11.30 7.56
N VAL A 75 9.95 -10.84 6.32
CA VAL A 75 11.17 -10.16 5.83
C VAL A 75 11.46 -8.91 6.67
N GLN A 76 10.43 -8.10 6.93
CA GLN A 76 10.59 -6.89 7.75
C GLN A 76 11.06 -7.20 9.18
N ILE A 77 10.46 -8.19 9.83
CA ILE A 77 10.86 -8.64 11.17
C ILE A 77 12.29 -9.16 11.16
N THR A 78 12.64 -9.99 10.19
CA THR A 78 13.98 -10.56 10.04
C THR A 78 15.03 -9.47 9.83
N LEU A 79 14.77 -8.51 8.92
CA LEU A 79 15.69 -7.41 8.67
C LEU A 79 15.86 -6.50 9.91
N ASN A 80 14.77 -6.20 10.62
CA ASN A 80 14.88 -5.44 11.87
C ASN A 80 15.73 -6.16 12.92
N ASN A 81 15.57 -7.47 13.07
CA ASN A 81 16.38 -8.27 14.00
C ASN A 81 17.85 -8.33 13.58
N LEU A 82 18.12 -8.51 12.27
CA LEU A 82 19.48 -8.50 11.72
C LEU A 82 20.15 -7.14 11.93
N MET A 83 19.46 -6.04 11.63
CA MET A 83 19.99 -4.69 11.87
C MET A 83 20.29 -4.44 13.34
N ARG A 84 19.48 -4.99 14.24
CA ARG A 84 19.72 -4.91 15.68
C ARG A 84 20.93 -5.73 16.10
N ALA A 85 21.03 -6.99 15.67
CA ALA A 85 22.10 -7.91 16.05
C ALA A 85 23.46 -7.48 15.47
N TYR A 86 23.52 -7.25 14.17
CA TYR A 86 24.77 -6.85 13.51
C TYR A 86 25.11 -5.37 13.70
N GLY A 87 24.13 -4.50 13.84
CA GLY A 87 24.35 -3.09 14.18
C GLY A 87 25.05 -2.92 15.51
N ALA A 88 24.72 -3.76 16.51
CA ALA A 88 25.39 -3.75 17.81
C ALA A 88 26.89 -4.10 17.74
N ALA A 89 27.29 -4.87 16.72
CA ALA A 89 28.69 -5.24 16.49
C ALA A 89 29.50 -4.16 15.72
N THR A 90 28.85 -3.11 15.24
CA THR A 90 29.49 -2.03 14.51
C THR A 90 29.81 -0.84 15.44
N VAL A 91 30.74 0.00 15.00
CA VAL A 91 31.15 1.24 15.73
C VAL A 91 29.96 2.21 15.91
N TYR A 92 28.93 2.11 15.07
CA TYR A 92 27.77 3.01 15.08
C TYR A 92 26.66 2.58 16.04
N GLY A 93 26.64 1.31 16.48
CA GLY A 93 25.61 0.77 17.37
C GLY A 93 24.28 0.41 16.65
N SER A 94 23.43 -0.34 17.36
CA SER A 94 22.15 -0.84 16.83
C SER A 94 21.15 0.26 16.52
N ASP A 95 21.15 1.36 17.29
CA ASP A 95 20.14 2.43 17.18
C ASP A 95 20.34 3.26 15.92
N ILE A 96 21.59 3.53 15.56
CA ILE A 96 21.92 4.25 14.31
C ILE A 96 21.62 3.36 13.11
N ALA A 97 21.97 2.08 13.14
CA ALA A 97 21.69 1.14 12.07
C ALA A 97 20.17 1.02 11.81
N LEU A 98 19.36 0.89 12.86
CA LEU A 98 17.91 0.88 12.78
C LEU A 98 17.32 2.19 12.25
N SER A 99 17.84 3.31 12.69
CA SER A 99 17.38 4.64 12.25
C SER A 99 17.66 4.86 10.76
N VAL A 100 18.86 4.51 10.29
CA VAL A 100 19.22 4.59 8.86
C VAL A 100 18.34 3.67 8.04
N TYR A 101 18.15 2.41 8.47
CA TYR A 101 17.26 1.48 7.81
C TYR A 101 15.82 2.00 7.73
N GLY A 102 15.31 2.57 8.83
CA GLY A 102 13.99 3.18 8.88
C GLY A 102 13.83 4.35 7.89
N MET A 103 14.83 5.20 7.74
CA MET A 103 14.84 6.28 6.75
C MET A 103 14.85 5.73 5.32
N MET A 104 15.70 4.75 5.02
CA MET A 104 15.74 4.09 3.71
C MET A 104 14.38 3.46 3.36
N MET A 105 13.74 2.81 4.32
CA MET A 105 12.41 2.21 4.11
C MET A 105 11.32 3.26 3.83
N LYS A 106 11.40 4.45 4.41
CA LYS A 106 10.48 5.56 4.10
C LYS A 106 10.63 6.03 2.65
N VAL A 107 11.86 6.21 2.20
CA VAL A 107 12.16 6.59 0.81
C VAL A 107 11.68 5.50 -0.16
N TYR A 108 11.99 4.23 0.13
CA TYR A 108 11.49 3.09 -0.63
C TYR A 108 9.96 3.08 -0.71
N GLN A 109 9.27 3.32 0.41
CA GLN A 109 7.81 3.32 0.45
C GLN A 109 7.19 4.40 -0.43
N ILE A 110 7.82 5.60 -0.48
CA ILE A 110 7.37 6.68 -1.38
C ILE A 110 7.51 6.25 -2.84
N ALA A 111 8.66 5.72 -3.23
CA ALA A 111 8.89 5.22 -4.58
C ALA A 111 7.91 4.08 -4.93
N HIS A 112 7.75 3.10 -4.05
CA HIS A 112 6.86 1.96 -4.23
C HIS A 112 5.39 2.37 -4.37
N SER A 113 4.94 3.38 -3.63
CA SER A 113 3.55 3.87 -3.72
C SER A 113 3.18 4.39 -5.11
N MET A 114 4.13 4.95 -5.86
CA MET A 114 3.89 5.39 -7.24
C MET A 114 3.60 4.20 -8.17
N PHE A 115 4.34 3.09 -8.02
CA PHE A 115 4.09 1.87 -8.81
C PHE A 115 2.76 1.23 -8.45
N VAL A 116 2.42 1.18 -7.15
CA VAL A 116 1.11 0.71 -6.69
C VAL A 116 -0.01 1.59 -7.27
N GLY A 117 0.17 2.90 -7.32
CA GLY A 117 -0.78 3.84 -7.93
C GLY A 117 -1.03 3.53 -9.41
N VAL A 118 0.02 3.36 -10.21
CA VAL A 118 -0.09 2.98 -11.63
C VAL A 118 -0.80 1.63 -11.78
N SER A 119 -0.39 0.63 -11.00
CA SER A 119 -0.99 -0.71 -11.03
C SER A 119 -2.48 -0.69 -10.68
N SER A 120 -2.85 0.06 -9.64
CA SER A 120 -4.26 0.19 -9.21
C SER A 120 -5.12 0.91 -10.24
N ALA A 121 -4.56 1.89 -10.95
CA ALA A 121 -5.28 2.64 -11.98
C ALA A 121 -5.62 1.77 -13.20
N ILE A 122 -4.74 0.83 -13.59
CA ILE A 122 -4.97 -0.03 -14.76
C ILE A 122 -5.86 -1.22 -14.47
N GLN A 123 -6.01 -1.64 -13.21
CA GLN A 123 -6.82 -2.80 -12.83
C GLN A 123 -8.27 -2.72 -13.34
N PRO A 124 -9.05 -1.66 -13.08
CA PRO A 124 -10.43 -1.57 -13.55
C PRO A 124 -10.51 -1.49 -15.08
N ILE A 125 -9.57 -0.80 -15.74
CA ILE A 125 -9.52 -0.68 -17.20
C ILE A 125 -9.28 -2.05 -17.83
N ASN A 126 -8.30 -2.78 -17.33
CA ASN A 126 -7.98 -4.12 -17.83
C ASN A 126 -9.10 -5.12 -17.51
N GLY A 127 -9.67 -5.06 -16.31
CA GLY A 127 -10.79 -5.93 -15.93
C GLY A 127 -12.00 -5.76 -16.84
N TYR A 128 -12.38 -4.52 -17.14
CA TYR A 128 -13.49 -4.22 -18.05
C TYR A 128 -13.21 -4.69 -19.49
N ASN A 129 -12.05 -4.35 -20.05
CA ASN A 129 -11.70 -4.71 -21.44
C ASN A 129 -11.48 -6.22 -21.60
N PHE A 130 -10.95 -6.89 -20.58
CA PHE A 130 -10.79 -8.35 -20.57
C PHE A 130 -12.15 -9.04 -20.55
N GLY A 131 -13.08 -8.58 -19.71
CA GLY A 131 -14.45 -9.12 -19.66
C GLY A 131 -15.23 -8.89 -20.95
N ALA A 132 -14.92 -7.82 -21.71
CA ALA A 132 -15.49 -7.51 -23.02
C ALA A 132 -14.74 -8.16 -24.19
N ASN A 133 -13.75 -9.04 -23.95
CA ASN A 133 -12.89 -9.70 -24.95
C ASN A 133 -12.06 -8.74 -25.82
N HIS A 134 -11.83 -7.50 -25.38
CA HIS A 134 -11.01 -6.52 -26.08
C HIS A 134 -9.53 -6.64 -25.74
N TYR A 135 -8.91 -7.76 -26.04
CA TYR A 135 -7.52 -8.08 -25.66
C TYR A 135 -6.50 -7.08 -26.21
N ALA A 136 -6.71 -6.54 -27.39
CA ALA A 136 -5.82 -5.52 -27.96
C ALA A 136 -5.75 -4.24 -27.09
N ARG A 137 -6.88 -3.86 -26.46
CA ARG A 137 -6.90 -2.72 -25.53
C ARG A 137 -6.20 -3.04 -24.22
N VAL A 138 -6.34 -4.26 -23.71
CA VAL A 138 -5.63 -4.73 -22.51
C VAL A 138 -4.13 -4.67 -22.73
N GLN A 139 -3.63 -5.17 -23.88
CA GLN A 139 -2.22 -5.10 -24.23
C GLN A 139 -1.72 -3.65 -24.33
N LYS A 140 -2.48 -2.77 -25.01
CA LYS A 140 -2.12 -1.36 -25.12
C LYS A 140 -2.04 -0.68 -23.77
N THR A 141 -3.01 -0.92 -22.89
CA THR A 141 -3.02 -0.38 -21.51
C THR A 141 -1.80 -0.87 -20.73
N PHE A 142 -1.47 -2.16 -20.84
CA PHE A 142 -0.30 -2.74 -20.20
C PHE A 142 1.00 -2.10 -20.70
N HIS A 143 1.16 -1.92 -22.02
CA HIS A 143 2.33 -1.24 -22.58
C HIS A 143 2.49 0.19 -22.08
N ILE A 144 1.40 0.96 -22.06
CA ILE A 144 1.44 2.34 -21.57
C ILE A 144 1.83 2.36 -20.09
N ALA A 145 1.23 1.50 -19.27
CA ALA A 145 1.55 1.41 -17.85
C ALA A 145 3.02 1.00 -17.61
N SER A 146 3.54 0.06 -18.40
CA SER A 146 4.95 -0.34 -18.35
C SER A 146 5.89 0.81 -18.69
N LEU A 147 5.58 1.61 -19.73
CA LEU A 147 6.37 2.78 -20.07
C LEU A 147 6.35 3.84 -18.95
N ILE A 148 5.19 4.08 -18.34
CA ILE A 148 5.09 4.99 -17.20
C ILE A 148 5.92 4.47 -16.02
N ALA A 149 5.85 3.18 -15.71
CA ALA A 149 6.63 2.57 -14.63
C ALA A 149 8.14 2.67 -14.89
N VAL A 150 8.59 2.42 -16.12
CA VAL A 150 9.99 2.62 -16.53
C VAL A 150 10.40 4.07 -16.38
N GLY A 151 9.56 5.02 -16.82
CA GLY A 151 9.82 6.45 -16.66
C GLY A 151 10.00 6.84 -15.18
N ILE A 152 9.11 6.38 -14.31
CA ILE A 152 9.22 6.59 -12.86
C ILE A 152 10.52 5.99 -12.33
N SER A 153 10.89 4.78 -12.74
CA SER A 153 12.14 4.12 -12.32
C SER A 153 13.37 4.91 -12.73
N VAL A 154 13.40 5.43 -13.96
CA VAL A 154 14.51 6.25 -14.45
C VAL A 154 14.63 7.55 -13.66
N VAL A 155 13.52 8.22 -13.35
CA VAL A 155 13.53 9.44 -12.54
C VAL A 155 14.09 9.16 -11.16
N TRP A 156 13.63 8.09 -10.48
CA TRP A 156 14.18 7.68 -9.17
C TRP A 156 15.66 7.34 -9.25
N PHE A 157 16.06 6.60 -10.28
CA PHE A 157 17.47 6.27 -10.50
C PHE A 157 18.33 7.54 -10.66
N LEU A 158 17.90 8.51 -11.46
CA LEU A 158 18.60 9.77 -11.65
C LEU A 158 18.69 10.59 -10.35
N ILE A 159 17.60 10.65 -9.58
CA ILE A 159 17.60 11.32 -8.27
C ILE A 159 18.68 10.72 -7.36
N PHE A 160 18.72 9.39 -7.24
CA PHE A 160 19.70 8.72 -6.39
C PHE A 160 21.14 8.77 -6.93
N MET A 161 21.31 8.92 -8.27
CA MET A 161 22.62 9.02 -8.88
C MET A 161 23.21 10.44 -8.77
N VAL A 162 22.37 11.47 -8.89
CA VAL A 162 22.79 12.88 -8.91
C VAL A 162 22.92 13.45 -7.50
N PHE A 163 22.10 13.00 -6.55
CA PHE A 163 22.07 13.54 -5.17
C PHE A 163 22.67 12.63 -4.06
N PRO A 164 23.65 11.74 -4.29
CA PRO A 164 24.16 10.86 -3.23
C PRO A 164 25.07 11.55 -2.20
N ARG A 165 25.37 12.84 -2.34
CA ARG A 165 26.35 13.56 -1.54
C ARG A 165 25.86 14.86 -0.88
N GLN A 166 24.58 15.07 -0.80
CA GLN A 166 23.99 16.16 -0.01
C GLN A 166 23.11 15.55 1.11
#